data_060a5c7e027168402c1f87faf984341e
#
_entry.id   060a5c7e027168402c1f87faf984341e
#
_cell.length_a   1.000
_cell.length_b   1.000
_cell.length_c   1.000
_cell.angle_alpha   90.00
_cell.angle_beta   90.00
_cell.angle_gamma   90.00
#
_symmetry.space_group_name_H-M   'P 1'
#
loop_
_entity.id
_entity.type
_entity.pdbx_description
1 polymer ?
#
loop_
_entity_poly.entity_id
_entity_poly.type
_entity_poly.pdbx_seq_one_letter_code
_entity_poly.pdbx_strand_id
1 'polypeptide(L)'
;MEIIIGKVLNNGEVKYINVSKGYEFDIIAPLLRNFYSKEERLDVMLALGNLELIGATPHGKFVHYNDIIHCCAEMRDNGSRNKVKHSAKTVGGMEEFYKVCKTGYFWVSGKWYVIANGSVTELNQANSSVMQKPIDMSQFKIHKHTDDDRLEQIHGRYFPSWAHLEAAAYESNNVFYVFKGDKLISIINPQKNKDND
;
A
#
# COMPACT_ATOMS: atom_id res chain seq x y z
N MET A 1 3.34 13.32 6.53
CA MET A 1 2.43 13.95 5.52
C MET A 1 1.18 13.10 5.46
N GLU A 2 0.03 13.72 5.55
CA GLU A 2 -1.26 13.03 5.44
C GLU A 2 -1.54 12.76 3.96
N ILE A 3 -2.01 11.55 3.66
CA ILE A 3 -2.34 11.11 2.30
C ILE A 3 -3.81 10.72 2.26
N ILE A 4 -4.49 11.08 1.18
CA ILE A 4 -5.88 10.70 0.94
C ILE A 4 -5.92 9.51 -0.03
N ILE A 5 -6.74 8.51 0.31
CA ILE A 5 -7.05 7.38 -0.56
C ILE A 5 -8.54 7.36 -0.85
N GLY A 6 -8.91 7.48 -2.11
CA GLY A 6 -10.28 7.57 -2.58
C GLY A 6 -10.67 6.45 -3.57
N LYS A 7 -11.98 6.25 -3.69
CA LYS A 7 -12.62 5.39 -4.69
C LYS A 7 -13.77 6.15 -5.33
N VAL A 8 -13.77 6.23 -6.64
CA VAL A 8 -14.92 6.75 -7.39
C VAL A 8 -15.98 5.66 -7.45
N LEU A 9 -17.18 5.98 -7.00
CA LEU A 9 -18.33 5.09 -6.96
C LEU A 9 -19.10 5.14 -8.29
N ASN A 10 -19.96 4.14 -8.53
CA ASN A 10 -20.75 4.05 -9.76
C ASN A 10 -21.71 5.24 -9.98
N ASN A 11 -22.11 5.93 -8.92
CA ASN A 11 -22.95 7.13 -8.97
C ASN A 11 -22.13 8.43 -9.18
N GLY A 12 -20.81 8.34 -9.35
CA GLY A 12 -19.91 9.45 -9.54
C GLY A 12 -19.39 10.10 -8.25
N GLU A 13 -19.93 9.75 -7.08
CA GLU A 13 -19.40 10.20 -5.79
C GLU A 13 -18.00 9.62 -5.54
N VAL A 14 -17.25 10.25 -4.64
CA VAL A 14 -15.94 9.75 -4.21
C VAL A 14 -15.96 9.45 -2.72
N LYS A 15 -15.80 8.18 -2.37
CA LYS A 15 -15.59 7.74 -0.99
C LYS A 15 -14.09 7.73 -0.69
N TYR A 16 -13.67 8.31 0.46
CA TYR A 16 -12.26 8.43 0.79
C TYR A 16 -11.97 8.33 2.28
N ILE A 17 -10.73 8.04 2.57
CA ILE A 17 -10.13 8.00 3.91
C ILE A 17 -8.82 8.80 3.92
N ASN A 18 -8.41 9.23 5.12
CA ASN A 18 -7.09 9.79 5.35
C ASN A 18 -6.15 8.72 5.93
N VAL A 19 -4.87 8.78 5.53
CA VAL A 19 -3.79 7.97 6.10
C VAL A 19 -2.81 8.94 6.78
N SER A 20 -2.75 8.91 8.12
CA SER A 20 -2.05 9.94 8.90
C SER A 20 -0.53 9.76 8.93
N LYS A 21 -0.04 8.52 8.94
CA LYS A 21 1.38 8.20 8.78
C LYS A 21 1.63 7.82 7.33
N GLY A 22 1.72 8.86 6.49
CA GLY A 22 2.03 8.68 5.08
C GLY A 22 3.44 8.14 4.90
N TYR A 23 3.53 6.98 4.32
CA TYR A 23 4.74 6.51 3.67
C TYR A 23 5.07 7.44 2.50
N GLU A 24 6.36 7.47 2.10
CA GLU A 24 6.72 8.10 0.86
C GLU A 24 5.97 7.45 -0.32
N PHE A 25 5.80 8.20 -1.38
CA PHE A 25 5.11 7.79 -2.61
C PHE A 25 5.53 6.39 -3.09
N ASP A 26 6.83 6.09 -2.99
CA ASP A 26 7.43 4.83 -3.44
C ASP A 26 6.95 3.59 -2.68
N ILE A 27 6.28 3.78 -1.55
CA ILE A 27 5.77 2.68 -0.72
C ILE A 27 4.28 2.47 -0.94
N ILE A 28 3.49 3.54 -0.96
CA ILE A 28 2.03 3.43 -1.08
C ILE A 28 1.62 2.95 -2.47
N ALA A 29 2.27 3.46 -3.51
CA ALA A 29 1.93 3.10 -4.88
C ALA A 29 2.04 1.58 -5.14
N PRO A 30 3.15 0.89 -4.78
CA PRO A 30 3.23 -0.57 -4.87
C PRO A 30 2.20 -1.29 -4.00
N LEU A 31 1.92 -0.81 -2.77
CA LEU A 31 0.90 -1.39 -1.91
C LEU A 31 -0.48 -1.38 -2.58
N LEU A 32 -0.90 -0.22 -3.07
CA LEU A 32 -2.21 -0.08 -3.72
C LEU A 32 -2.32 -0.95 -4.96
N ARG A 33 -1.30 -0.94 -5.82
CA ARG A 33 -1.30 -1.77 -7.04
C ARG A 33 -1.33 -3.26 -6.75
N ASN A 34 -0.53 -3.71 -5.78
CA ASN A 34 -0.32 -5.13 -5.55
C ASN A 34 -1.45 -5.76 -4.72
N PHE A 35 -2.01 -5.01 -3.78
CA PHE A 35 -2.94 -5.59 -2.81
C PHE A 35 -4.36 -5.04 -2.90
N TYR A 36 -4.57 -3.89 -3.56
CA TYR A 36 -5.87 -3.24 -3.69
C TYR A 36 -6.25 -2.99 -5.15
N SER A 37 -5.88 -3.91 -6.04
CA SER A 37 -6.30 -3.90 -7.44
C SER A 37 -7.71 -4.42 -7.65
N LYS A 38 -8.29 -5.12 -6.65
CA LYS A 38 -9.66 -5.62 -6.66
C LYS A 38 -10.55 -4.71 -5.83
N GLU A 39 -11.72 -4.39 -6.38
CA GLU A 39 -12.68 -3.47 -5.78
C GLU A 39 -13.11 -3.88 -4.38
N GLU A 40 -13.35 -5.17 -4.17
CA GLU A 40 -13.82 -5.71 -2.89
C GLU A 40 -12.78 -5.48 -1.77
N ARG A 41 -11.50 -5.65 -2.07
CA ARG A 41 -10.43 -5.39 -1.08
C ARG A 41 -10.31 -3.92 -0.73
N LEU A 42 -10.47 -3.06 -1.72
CA LEU A 42 -10.48 -1.62 -1.51
C LEU A 42 -11.68 -1.20 -0.65
N ASP A 43 -12.86 -1.77 -0.90
CA ASP A 43 -14.05 -1.48 -0.10
C ASP A 43 -13.89 -1.89 1.36
N VAL A 44 -13.27 -3.05 1.62
CA VAL A 44 -12.95 -3.48 2.99
C VAL A 44 -11.96 -2.51 3.65
N MET A 45 -10.93 -2.06 2.92
CA MET A 45 -9.99 -1.06 3.45
C MET A 45 -10.69 0.27 3.78
N LEU A 46 -11.51 0.79 2.88
CA LEU A 46 -12.25 2.04 3.09
C LEU A 46 -13.27 1.92 4.24
N ALA A 47 -13.81 0.72 4.48
CA ALA A 47 -14.73 0.47 5.59
C ALA A 47 -14.05 0.57 6.97
N LEU A 48 -12.73 0.44 7.05
CA LEU A 48 -11.96 0.67 8.28
C LEU A 48 -11.98 2.14 8.71
N GLY A 49 -12.31 3.07 7.81
CA GLY A 49 -12.22 4.51 8.05
C GLY A 49 -10.78 5.02 7.94
N ASN A 50 -10.50 6.19 8.56
CA ASN A 50 -9.14 6.73 8.54
C ASN A 50 -8.12 5.77 9.11
N LEU A 51 -6.98 5.68 8.46
CA LEU A 51 -5.89 4.78 8.83
C LEU A 51 -4.71 5.56 9.41
N GLU A 52 -4.09 4.97 10.40
CA GLU A 52 -2.75 5.37 10.84
C GLU A 52 -1.70 4.85 9.86
N LEU A 53 -1.85 3.60 9.44
CA LEU A 53 -0.98 2.92 8.48
C LEU A 53 -1.80 2.13 7.47
N ILE A 54 -1.31 2.07 6.23
CA ILE A 54 -1.82 1.16 5.21
C ILE A 54 -0.93 -0.09 5.15
N GLY A 55 -1.55 -1.26 5.13
CA GLY A 55 -0.87 -2.55 4.99
C GLY A 55 -1.34 -3.33 3.78
N ALA A 56 -0.76 -4.49 3.55
CA ALA A 56 -1.10 -5.38 2.44
C ALA A 56 -2.49 -6.03 2.60
N THR A 57 -3.00 -6.14 3.83
CA THR A 57 -4.34 -6.66 4.10
C THR A 57 -5.21 -5.63 4.80
N PRO A 58 -6.49 -5.52 4.43
CA PRO A 58 -7.41 -4.60 5.08
C PRO A 58 -7.91 -5.09 6.44
N HIS A 59 -7.66 -6.34 6.81
CA HIS A 59 -8.16 -6.89 8.07
C HIS A 59 -7.31 -6.39 9.24
N GLY A 60 -7.81 -5.34 9.91
CA GLY A 60 -7.17 -4.75 11.08
C GLY A 60 -7.37 -5.62 12.32
N LYS A 61 -6.41 -6.50 12.61
CA LYS A 61 -6.10 -6.76 14.01
C LYS A 61 -5.11 -5.69 14.44
N PHE A 62 -5.26 -5.18 15.68
CA PHE A 62 -4.30 -4.25 16.27
C PHE A 62 -2.90 -4.82 16.16
N VAL A 63 -2.07 -4.16 15.38
CA VAL A 63 -0.77 -4.68 15.08
C VAL A 63 0.26 -3.69 15.53
N HIS A 64 1.31 -4.20 16.11
CA HIS A 64 2.47 -3.44 16.50
C HIS A 64 3.00 -2.62 15.32
N TYR A 65 3.57 -1.47 15.59
CA TYR A 65 4.09 -0.45 14.68
C TYR A 65 4.95 -0.93 13.49
N ASN A 66 5.40 -2.18 13.52
CA ASN A 66 6.25 -2.79 12.50
C ASN A 66 5.55 -3.81 11.61
N ASP A 67 4.24 -4.00 11.79
CA ASP A 67 3.52 -5.00 11.00
C ASP A 67 2.86 -4.33 9.78
N ILE A 68 3.54 -4.38 8.66
CA ILE A 68 3.10 -3.86 7.37
C ILE A 68 2.05 -4.74 6.67
N ILE A 69 1.70 -5.88 7.27
CA ILE A 69 0.74 -6.81 6.69
C ILE A 69 -0.67 -6.25 6.81
N HIS A 70 -0.99 -5.61 7.92
CA HIS A 70 -2.34 -5.15 8.22
C HIS A 70 -2.47 -3.63 8.16
N CYS A 71 -3.64 -3.15 7.72
CA CYS A 71 -4.01 -1.75 7.90
C CYS A 71 -4.27 -1.47 9.38
N CYS A 72 -3.76 -0.36 9.88
CA CYS A 72 -4.04 0.13 11.23
C CYS A 72 -5.04 1.29 11.16
N ALA A 73 -6.25 1.07 11.65
CA ALA A 73 -7.24 2.14 11.78
C ALA A 73 -6.86 3.13 12.87
N GLU A 74 -7.13 4.43 12.65
CA GLU A 74 -6.98 5.44 13.69
C GLU A 74 -7.94 5.15 14.86
N MET A 75 -7.40 5.17 16.08
CA MET A 75 -8.17 4.90 17.30
C MET A 75 -8.49 6.19 18.05
N ARG A 76 -9.63 6.22 18.74
CA ARG A 76 -9.97 7.32 19.65
C ARG A 76 -9.11 7.25 20.91
N ASP A 77 -8.66 8.42 21.38
CA ASP A 77 -7.74 8.58 22.55
C ASP A 77 -8.33 8.14 23.91
N ASN A 78 -9.60 7.75 23.98
CA ASN A 78 -10.30 7.48 25.24
C ASN A 78 -10.36 6.00 25.64
N GLY A 79 -9.37 5.20 25.25
CA GLY A 79 -9.19 3.82 25.77
C GLY A 79 -10.24 2.81 25.31
N SER A 80 -11.21 3.21 24.53
CA SER A 80 -12.22 2.30 23.96
C SER A 80 -11.63 1.55 22.76
N ARG A 81 -11.19 0.33 22.99
CA ARG A 81 -10.45 -0.54 22.04
C ARG A 81 -11.13 -0.85 20.70
N ASN A 82 -12.36 -0.39 20.47
CA ASN A 82 -13.18 -0.84 19.34
C ASN A 82 -13.87 0.27 18.55
N LYS A 83 -13.51 1.55 18.70
CA LYS A 83 -14.16 2.62 17.92
C LYS A 83 -13.16 3.30 17.01
N VAL A 84 -13.38 3.16 15.71
CA VAL A 84 -12.68 3.93 14.66
C VAL A 84 -12.86 5.43 14.92
N LYS A 85 -11.77 6.19 14.90
CA LYS A 85 -11.76 7.62 15.20
C LYS A 85 -12.57 8.42 14.18
N HIS A 86 -12.46 8.06 12.91
CA HIS A 86 -13.15 8.70 11.80
C HIS A 86 -13.56 7.68 10.74
N SER A 87 -14.83 7.71 10.37
CA SER A 87 -15.35 6.92 9.25
C SER A 87 -14.85 7.49 7.92
N ALA A 88 -14.91 6.66 6.87
CA ALA A 88 -14.72 7.15 5.50
C ALA A 88 -15.72 8.27 5.20
N LYS A 89 -15.28 9.26 4.45
CA LYS A 89 -16.08 10.39 3.99
C LYS A 89 -16.49 10.19 2.55
N THR A 90 -17.57 10.86 2.13
CA THR A 90 -18.02 10.89 0.73
C THR A 90 -18.21 12.33 0.29
N VAL A 91 -17.81 12.62 -0.94
CA VAL A 91 -18.04 13.90 -1.62
C VAL A 91 -18.76 13.67 -2.96
N GLY A 92 -19.45 14.70 -3.46
CA GLY A 92 -20.37 14.61 -4.59
C GLY A 92 -19.72 14.34 -5.95
N GLY A 93 -18.39 14.28 -6.03
CA GLY A 93 -17.67 13.96 -7.25
C GLY A 93 -16.21 14.37 -7.24
N MET A 94 -15.56 14.18 -8.38
CA MET A 94 -14.12 14.44 -8.53
C MET A 94 -13.74 15.91 -8.33
N GLU A 95 -14.57 16.87 -8.70
CA GLU A 95 -14.31 18.30 -8.43
C GLU A 95 -14.17 18.60 -6.94
N GLU A 96 -15.10 18.09 -6.13
CA GLU A 96 -15.03 18.25 -4.68
C GLU A 96 -13.86 17.47 -4.09
N PHE A 97 -13.59 16.29 -4.63
CA PHE A 97 -12.47 15.47 -4.20
C PHE A 97 -11.14 16.20 -4.41
N TYR A 98 -10.93 16.86 -5.55
CA TYR A 98 -9.70 17.66 -5.81
C TYR A 98 -9.55 18.87 -4.87
N LYS A 99 -10.63 19.38 -4.31
CA LYS A 99 -10.56 20.47 -3.31
C LYS A 99 -9.97 19.97 -1.99
N VAL A 100 -10.28 18.73 -1.61
CA VAL A 100 -9.82 18.12 -0.34
C VAL A 100 -8.53 17.35 -0.50
N CYS A 101 -8.30 16.71 -1.65
CA CYS A 101 -7.13 15.88 -1.92
C CYS A 101 -6.07 16.66 -2.70
N LYS A 102 -5.05 17.18 -2.02
CA LYS A 102 -3.89 17.83 -2.68
C LYS A 102 -2.80 16.84 -3.05
N THR A 103 -2.68 15.78 -2.25
CA THR A 103 -1.76 14.67 -2.48
C THR A 103 -2.44 13.38 -2.06
N GLY A 104 -2.51 12.41 -2.93
CA GLY A 104 -3.17 11.15 -2.62
C GLY A 104 -3.36 10.26 -3.83
N TYR A 105 -4.20 9.26 -3.64
CA TYR A 105 -4.50 8.24 -4.63
C TYR A 105 -5.99 8.06 -4.76
N PHE A 106 -6.45 7.75 -5.95
CA PHE A 106 -7.84 7.33 -6.14
C PHE A 106 -7.96 6.19 -7.16
N TRP A 107 -8.96 5.38 -6.95
CA TRP A 107 -9.28 4.25 -7.79
C TRP A 107 -10.56 4.53 -8.58
N VAL A 108 -10.53 4.24 -9.87
CA VAL A 108 -11.69 4.33 -10.76
C VAL A 108 -11.59 3.27 -11.85
N SER A 109 -12.67 2.53 -12.05
CA SER A 109 -12.80 1.56 -13.16
C SER A 109 -11.61 0.58 -13.28
N GLY A 110 -11.17 0.03 -12.15
CA GLY A 110 -10.10 -0.97 -12.13
C GLY A 110 -8.66 -0.40 -12.12
N LYS A 111 -8.51 0.92 -12.11
CA LYS A 111 -7.20 1.59 -12.21
C LYS A 111 -6.95 2.53 -11.05
N TRP A 112 -5.69 2.60 -10.64
CA TRP A 112 -5.20 3.57 -9.67
C TRP A 112 -4.63 4.81 -10.34
N TYR A 113 -4.91 5.95 -9.75
CA TYR A 113 -4.37 7.26 -10.13
C TYR A 113 -3.74 7.92 -8.91
N VAL A 114 -2.73 8.74 -9.16
CA VAL A 114 -2.10 9.59 -8.15
C VAL A 114 -2.38 11.05 -8.43
N ILE A 115 -2.62 11.79 -7.36
CA ILE A 115 -2.69 13.26 -7.35
C ILE A 115 -1.43 13.75 -6.66
N ALA A 116 -0.62 14.52 -7.37
CA ALA A 116 0.55 15.17 -6.82
C ALA A 116 0.81 16.49 -7.56
N ASN A 117 1.08 17.56 -6.80
CA ASN A 117 1.39 18.88 -7.36
C ASN A 117 0.36 19.40 -8.36
N GLY A 118 -0.91 19.13 -8.14
CA GLY A 118 -2.01 19.55 -9.04
C GLY A 118 -2.14 18.72 -10.32
N SER A 119 -1.33 17.69 -10.50
CA SER A 119 -1.39 16.78 -11.65
C SER A 119 -2.01 15.45 -11.25
N VAL A 120 -2.70 14.81 -12.19
CA VAL A 120 -3.27 13.48 -12.07
C VAL A 120 -2.57 12.57 -13.07
N THR A 121 -2.03 11.46 -12.58
CA THR A 121 -1.32 10.49 -13.41
C THR A 121 -1.78 9.08 -13.08
N GLU A 122 -1.98 8.24 -14.12
CA GLU A 122 -2.28 6.82 -13.91
C GLU A 122 -1.08 6.12 -13.26
N LEU A 123 -1.36 5.32 -12.26
CA LEU A 123 -0.34 4.58 -11.50
C LEU A 123 0.08 3.33 -12.27
N ASN A 124 0.89 3.52 -13.32
CA ASN A 124 1.34 2.43 -14.19
C ASN A 124 2.49 1.62 -13.57
N GLN A 125 2.65 0.37 -14.02
CA GLN A 125 3.75 -0.52 -13.61
C GLN A 125 5.14 0.03 -14.02
N ALA A 126 5.20 0.93 -14.99
CA ALA A 126 6.45 1.41 -15.58
C ALA A 126 7.31 2.31 -14.67
N ASN A 127 6.77 2.83 -13.56
CA ASN A 127 7.53 3.71 -12.67
C ASN A 127 8.41 2.98 -11.65
N SER A 128 8.53 1.66 -11.73
CA SER A 128 9.49 0.88 -10.94
C SER A 128 10.91 0.84 -11.55
N SER A 129 11.14 1.53 -12.66
CA SER A 129 12.43 1.50 -13.38
C SER A 129 13.52 2.44 -12.83
N VAL A 130 13.41 2.95 -11.61
CA VAL A 130 14.42 3.89 -11.03
C VAL A 130 15.55 3.17 -10.31
N MET A 131 15.87 1.91 -10.60
CA MET A 131 17.02 1.26 -9.98
C MET A 131 17.97 0.61 -11.00
N GLN A 132 18.71 1.42 -11.72
CA GLN A 132 19.80 0.94 -12.61
C GLN A 132 21.23 1.09 -12.05
N LYS A 133 21.42 1.32 -10.75
CA LYS A 133 22.73 1.23 -10.13
C LYS A 133 22.90 -0.11 -9.44
N PRO A 134 24.08 -0.75 -9.48
CA PRO A 134 24.33 -1.94 -8.69
C PRO A 134 24.08 -1.61 -7.22
N ILE A 135 23.06 -2.25 -6.67
CA ILE A 135 22.60 -2.00 -5.31
C ILE A 135 23.34 -2.97 -4.41
N ASP A 136 23.99 -2.43 -3.38
CA ASP A 136 24.51 -3.27 -2.31
C ASP A 136 23.35 -3.87 -1.51
N MET A 137 23.07 -5.13 -1.76
CA MET A 137 21.97 -5.85 -1.14
C MET A 137 22.18 -6.06 0.37
N SER A 138 23.42 -5.95 0.87
CA SER A 138 23.71 -6.15 2.30
C SER A 138 23.06 -5.11 3.22
N GLN A 139 22.70 -3.95 2.69
CA GLN A 139 22.03 -2.88 3.44
C GLN A 139 20.53 -3.10 3.67
N PHE A 140 19.96 -4.17 3.05
CA PHE A 140 18.52 -4.43 3.14
C PHE A 140 18.19 -5.55 4.11
N LYS A 141 17.08 -5.37 4.82
CA LYS A 141 16.35 -6.42 5.53
C LYS A 141 15.17 -6.83 4.68
N ILE A 142 14.96 -8.12 4.52
CA ILE A 142 13.89 -8.67 3.70
C ILE A 142 12.98 -9.50 4.60
N HIS A 143 11.69 -9.22 4.54
CA HIS A 143 10.68 -10.00 5.23
C HIS A 143 9.88 -10.78 4.19
N LYS A 144 9.98 -12.08 4.22
CA LYS A 144 9.23 -12.99 3.39
C LYS A 144 7.91 -13.32 4.10
N HIS A 145 6.80 -13.07 3.45
CA HIS A 145 5.49 -13.50 3.93
C HIS A 145 5.24 -14.95 3.52
N THR A 146 5.02 -15.81 4.50
CA THR A 146 4.73 -17.22 4.29
C THR A 146 3.24 -17.49 4.27
N ASP A 147 2.81 -18.62 3.72
CA ASP A 147 1.40 -18.98 3.57
C ASP A 147 0.64 -19.10 4.90
N ASP A 148 1.35 -19.26 6.01
CA ASP A 148 0.79 -19.31 7.37
C ASP A 148 0.76 -17.95 8.09
N ASP A 149 0.79 -16.85 7.34
CA ASP A 149 0.76 -15.47 7.83
C ASP A 149 1.94 -15.10 8.75
N ARG A 150 3.08 -15.75 8.60
CA ARG A 150 4.30 -15.40 9.30
C ARG A 150 5.23 -14.55 8.45
N LEU A 151 6.01 -13.71 9.12
CA LEU A 151 7.12 -12.99 8.51
C LEU A 151 8.44 -13.66 8.87
N GLU A 152 9.10 -14.21 7.87
CA GLU A 152 10.46 -14.72 7.99
C GLU A 152 11.43 -13.61 7.58
N GLN A 153 12.34 -13.23 8.47
CA GLN A 153 13.38 -12.24 8.16
C GLN A 153 14.56 -12.90 7.45
N ILE A 154 14.89 -12.37 6.26
CA ILE A 154 16.03 -12.79 5.46
C ILE A 154 17.00 -11.61 5.30
N HIS A 155 18.29 -11.84 5.43
CA HIS A 155 19.28 -10.80 5.17
C HIS A 155 19.48 -10.60 3.67
N GLY A 156 19.44 -9.34 3.20
CA GLY A 156 19.65 -9.00 1.80
C GLY A 156 20.98 -9.50 1.21
N ARG A 157 22.02 -9.65 2.04
CA ARG A 157 23.31 -10.22 1.64
C ARG A 157 23.26 -11.61 1.00
N TYR A 158 22.18 -12.36 1.21
CA TYR A 158 22.00 -13.67 0.57
C TYR A 158 21.55 -13.56 -0.88
N PHE A 159 21.20 -12.37 -1.33
CA PHE A 159 20.82 -12.10 -2.71
C PHE A 159 21.93 -11.31 -3.41
N PRO A 160 22.57 -11.86 -4.46
CA PRO A 160 23.64 -11.16 -5.19
C PRO A 160 23.21 -9.86 -5.86
N SER A 161 21.93 -9.76 -6.23
CA SER A 161 21.34 -8.55 -6.82
C SER A 161 19.82 -8.48 -6.58
N TRP A 162 19.23 -7.34 -6.93
CA TRP A 162 17.78 -7.17 -6.91
C TRP A 162 17.05 -8.20 -7.77
N ALA A 163 17.58 -8.52 -8.95
CA ALA A 163 17.00 -9.52 -9.84
C ALA A 163 16.95 -10.93 -9.19
N HIS A 164 17.97 -11.29 -8.40
CA HIS A 164 17.97 -12.56 -7.66
C HIS A 164 16.92 -12.56 -6.54
N LEU A 165 16.70 -11.43 -5.89
CA LEU A 165 15.66 -11.27 -4.89
C LEU A 165 14.27 -11.42 -5.53
N GLU A 166 14.04 -10.78 -6.67
CA GLU A 166 12.79 -10.93 -7.44
C GLU A 166 12.58 -12.38 -7.88
N ALA A 167 13.60 -13.01 -8.46
CA ALA A 167 13.54 -14.42 -8.87
C ALA A 167 13.16 -15.32 -7.70
N ALA A 168 13.78 -15.14 -6.53
CA ALA A 168 13.46 -15.91 -5.32
C ALA A 168 12.01 -15.70 -4.84
N ALA A 169 11.48 -14.49 -4.96
CA ALA A 169 10.07 -14.22 -4.65
C ALA A 169 9.14 -14.97 -5.61
N TYR A 170 9.43 -14.93 -6.92
CA TYR A 170 8.66 -15.64 -7.94
C TYR A 170 8.74 -17.16 -7.78
N GLU A 171 9.93 -17.72 -7.57
CA GLU A 171 10.13 -19.16 -7.38
C GLU A 171 9.43 -19.68 -6.13
N SER A 172 9.48 -18.93 -5.04
CA SER A 172 8.81 -19.32 -3.79
C SER A 172 7.33 -18.97 -3.75
N ASN A 173 6.82 -18.21 -4.73
CA ASN A 173 5.46 -17.66 -4.78
C ASN A 173 5.07 -16.89 -3.49
N ASN A 174 6.05 -16.28 -2.81
CA ASN A 174 5.86 -15.52 -1.57
C ASN A 174 6.02 -14.01 -1.80
N VAL A 175 5.32 -13.23 -1.00
CA VAL A 175 5.49 -11.78 -0.99
C VAL A 175 6.73 -11.42 -0.17
N PHE A 176 7.60 -10.59 -0.74
CA PHE A 176 8.79 -10.08 -0.09
C PHE A 176 8.67 -8.59 0.17
N TYR A 177 8.89 -8.19 1.41
CA TYR A 177 8.94 -6.80 1.86
C TYR A 177 10.40 -6.42 2.07
N VAL A 178 10.86 -5.38 1.39
CA VAL A 178 12.28 -4.97 1.42
C VAL A 178 12.43 -3.68 2.19
N PHE A 179 13.26 -3.70 3.22
CA PHE A 179 13.52 -2.57 4.10
C PHE A 179 14.97 -2.09 3.97
N LYS A 180 15.15 -0.77 4.09
CA LYS A 180 16.45 -0.14 4.34
C LYS A 180 16.40 0.54 5.70
N GLY A 181 17.12 -0.01 6.68
CA GLY A 181 16.89 0.33 8.08
C GLY A 181 15.48 -0.08 8.49
N ASP A 182 14.71 0.85 9.03
CA ASP A 182 13.31 0.65 9.41
C ASP A 182 12.30 1.14 8.34
N LYS A 183 12.81 1.57 7.18
CA LYS A 183 12.00 2.06 6.08
C LYS A 183 11.71 0.97 5.07
N LEU A 184 10.43 0.68 4.82
CA LEU A 184 10.00 -0.17 3.70
C LEU A 184 10.28 0.57 2.39
N ILE A 185 11.00 -0.05 1.48
CA ILE A 185 11.38 0.54 0.19
C ILE A 185 10.78 -0.17 -1.02
N SER A 186 10.38 -1.42 -0.86
CA SER A 186 9.74 -2.16 -1.94
C SER A 186 8.94 -3.36 -1.44
N ILE A 187 7.98 -3.78 -2.27
CA ILE A 187 7.19 -4.99 -2.09
C ILE A 187 7.24 -5.77 -3.41
N ILE A 188 7.72 -7.02 -3.34
CA ILE A 188 7.75 -7.93 -4.48
C ILE A 188 6.63 -8.96 -4.27
N ASN A 189 5.62 -8.93 -5.15
CA ASN A 189 4.48 -9.83 -5.09
C ASN A 189 4.38 -10.65 -6.39
N PRO A 190 4.73 -11.94 -6.37
CA PRO A 190 4.74 -12.79 -7.55
C PRO A 190 3.35 -13.16 -8.06
N GLN A 191 2.30 -13.09 -7.23
CA GLN A 191 0.96 -13.54 -7.61
C GLN A 191 0.27 -12.64 -8.66
N LYS A 192 0.81 -11.46 -8.92
CA LYS A 192 0.17 -10.45 -9.77
C LYS A 192 0.30 -10.71 -11.27
N ASN A 193 1.25 -11.51 -11.71
CA ASN A 193 1.49 -11.76 -13.14
C ASN A 193 0.73 -12.96 -13.70
N LYS A 194 -0.03 -13.71 -12.86
CA LYS A 194 -0.82 -14.86 -13.31
C LYS A 194 -2.22 -14.50 -13.85
N ASP A 195 -2.66 -13.28 -13.63
CA ASP A 195 -4.01 -12.83 -14.05
C ASP A 195 -4.01 -12.11 -15.42
N ASN A 196 -2.90 -12.11 -16.16
CA ASN A 196 -2.76 -11.46 -17.47
C ASN A 196 -2.44 -12.40 -18.66
N ASP A 197 -2.63 -13.72 -18.49
CA ASP A 197 -2.58 -14.69 -19.59
C ASP A 197 -3.98 -15.24 -19.92
#